data_abe97654d297ff83b84e36fb20462e11
#
_entry.id   abe97654d297ff83b84e36fb20462e11
#
_cell.length_a   1.000
_cell.length_b   1.000
_cell.length_c   1.000
_cell.angle_alpha   90.00
_cell.angle_beta   90.00
_cell.angle_gamma   90.00
#
_symmetry.space_group_name_H-M   'P 1'
#
loop_
_entity.id
_entity.type
_entity.pdbx_description
1 polymer ?
#
loop_
_entity_poly.entity_id
_entity_poly.type
_entity_poly.pdbx_seq_one_letter_code
_entity_poly.pdbx_strand_id
1 'polypeptide(L)'
;MGHSFFGVAEVGSARLMQALVVEDSAVYRKLIGDHLRSWGFGVTLAVSGSEAWQILEKPDAPKLVLLDGVLPDLDGIELCKRIRQAGSSGPYVYVILLTSNEGQQNMLDALQAGADDYLVKPFDELELKARLLVGKRILDLQEELVSARESMRHAATHDSLTGLMNRGEILVMLERELERSRRERAPLAVILGDIDHFKSVNDTFGHLFGDEALREIGRRLRAQIRVYDGVGRYGGEEFLMVLPNCDLPNAQLRANELREIIASTPVVCSGEERLITMSMGIAVSVCEGKNEVERLLNQADAGLYAAKEKGRNRIEHFTAAPKKKATARGRKS
;
A
#
# COMPACT_ATOMS: atom_id res chain seq x y z
N MET A 1 34.82 13.22 -32.77
CA MET A 1 33.49 13.85 -32.96
C MET A 1 32.55 13.17 -31.98
N GLY A 2 32.28 13.88 -30.92
CA GLY A 2 31.41 13.45 -29.85
C GLY A 2 29.93 13.57 -30.19
N HIS A 3 29.08 12.81 -29.58
CA HIS A 3 27.73 13.25 -29.21
C HIS A 3 27.35 12.57 -27.89
N SER A 4 27.41 13.40 -26.89
CA SER A 4 26.80 13.23 -25.58
C SER A 4 25.29 13.14 -25.76
N PHE A 5 24.66 12.03 -25.33
CA PHE A 5 23.22 11.99 -25.06
C PHE A 5 23.02 12.10 -23.55
N PHE A 6 22.89 13.32 -23.09
CA PHE A 6 22.20 13.60 -21.84
C PHE A 6 20.70 13.37 -22.07
N GLY A 7 20.17 12.29 -21.49
CA GLY A 7 18.73 12.10 -21.36
C GLY A 7 18.16 13.23 -20.48
N VAL A 8 17.43 14.14 -21.10
CA VAL A 8 16.59 15.11 -20.41
C VAL A 8 15.49 14.31 -19.72
N ALA A 9 15.54 14.24 -18.38
CA ALA A 9 14.41 13.81 -17.59
C ALA A 9 13.23 14.72 -17.97
N GLU A 10 12.16 14.14 -18.50
CA GLU A 10 10.89 14.83 -18.67
C GLU A 10 10.47 15.38 -17.29
N VAL A 11 10.58 16.70 -17.16
CA VAL A 11 9.95 17.44 -16.07
C VAL A 11 8.45 17.18 -16.22
N GLY A 12 7.89 16.34 -15.35
CA GLY A 12 6.49 16.01 -15.32
C GLY A 12 5.66 17.28 -15.44
N SER A 13 4.77 17.35 -16.42
CA SER A 13 3.84 18.46 -16.59
C SER A 13 3.10 18.64 -15.27
N ALA A 14 3.33 19.74 -14.58
CA ALA A 14 2.64 20.07 -13.34
C ALA A 14 1.13 19.96 -13.60
N ARG A 15 0.48 18.96 -13.04
CA ARG A 15 -0.96 18.74 -13.22
C ARG A 15 -1.67 19.95 -12.61
N LEU A 16 -2.34 20.75 -13.44
CA LEU A 16 -3.07 21.92 -12.99
C LEU A 16 -4.08 21.50 -11.89
N MET A 17 -4.10 22.23 -10.78
CA MET A 17 -5.10 21.98 -9.73
C MET A 17 -6.50 22.20 -10.32
N GLN A 18 -7.34 21.18 -10.19
CA GLN A 18 -8.72 21.23 -10.68
C GLN A 18 -9.63 21.90 -9.66
N ALA A 19 -10.44 22.85 -10.14
CA ALA A 19 -11.47 23.54 -9.36
C ALA A 19 -12.84 23.29 -9.96
N LEU A 20 -13.84 23.05 -9.12
CA LEU A 20 -15.25 23.00 -9.51
C LEU A 20 -15.92 24.31 -9.14
N VAL A 21 -16.59 24.93 -10.08
CA VAL A 21 -17.42 26.12 -9.87
C VAL A 21 -18.88 25.74 -10.04
N VAL A 22 -19.64 25.84 -8.95
CA VAL A 22 -21.08 25.52 -8.90
C VAL A 22 -21.84 26.83 -8.74
N GLU A 23 -22.49 27.27 -9.81
CA GLU A 23 -23.13 28.59 -9.91
C GLU A 23 -24.22 28.53 -10.96
N ASP A 24 -25.44 28.93 -10.64
CA ASP A 24 -26.57 28.92 -11.58
C ASP A 24 -26.53 30.11 -12.55
N SER A 25 -26.06 31.28 -12.09
CA SER A 25 -25.89 32.46 -12.92
C SER A 25 -24.82 32.27 -13.99
N ALA A 26 -25.20 32.29 -15.25
CA ALA A 26 -24.28 32.15 -16.38
C ALA A 26 -23.19 33.25 -16.39
N VAL A 27 -23.51 34.45 -15.89
CA VAL A 27 -22.58 35.59 -15.82
C VAL A 27 -21.51 35.33 -14.77
N TYR A 28 -21.90 35.03 -13.52
CA TYR A 28 -20.95 34.72 -12.45
C TYR A 28 -20.16 33.48 -12.74
N ARG A 29 -20.78 32.40 -13.21
CA ARG A 29 -20.12 31.16 -13.58
C ARG A 29 -19.01 31.36 -14.63
N LYS A 30 -19.30 32.18 -15.66
CA LYS A 30 -18.31 32.53 -16.69
C LYS A 30 -17.18 33.41 -16.09
N LEU A 31 -17.53 34.46 -15.34
CA LEU A 31 -16.57 35.37 -14.73
C LEU A 31 -15.59 34.61 -13.84
N ILE A 32 -16.07 33.80 -12.89
CA ILE A 32 -15.27 33.01 -11.97
C ILE A 32 -14.41 32.03 -12.78
N GLY A 33 -15.01 31.31 -13.75
CA GLY A 33 -14.28 30.33 -14.55
C GLY A 33 -13.13 30.97 -15.35
N ASP A 34 -13.32 32.17 -15.91
CA ASP A 34 -12.29 32.87 -16.66
C ASP A 34 -11.15 33.36 -15.76
N HIS A 35 -11.45 33.89 -14.56
CA HIS A 35 -10.44 34.24 -13.56
C HIS A 35 -9.62 33.01 -13.14
N LEU A 36 -10.25 31.90 -12.77
CA LEU A 36 -9.54 30.70 -12.34
C LEU A 36 -8.60 30.16 -13.42
N ARG A 37 -9.07 30.12 -14.67
CA ARG A 37 -8.24 29.71 -15.81
C ARG A 37 -7.03 30.64 -16.00
N SER A 38 -7.24 31.97 -15.88
CA SER A 38 -6.15 32.94 -15.99
C SER A 38 -5.09 32.78 -14.90
N TRP A 39 -5.46 32.25 -13.74
CA TRP A 39 -4.55 31.97 -12.63
C TRP A 39 -3.98 30.55 -12.63
N GLY A 40 -4.22 29.78 -13.71
CA GLY A 40 -3.60 28.48 -13.91
C GLY A 40 -4.33 27.32 -13.24
N PHE A 41 -5.63 27.45 -12.96
CA PHE A 41 -6.46 26.33 -12.50
C PHE A 41 -7.12 25.63 -13.72
N GLY A 42 -7.25 24.31 -13.63
CA GLY A 42 -8.19 23.58 -14.45
C GLY A 42 -9.61 23.80 -13.89
N VAL A 43 -10.60 24.05 -14.76
CA VAL A 43 -11.93 24.45 -14.29
C VAL A 43 -13.02 23.55 -14.85
N THR A 44 -13.76 22.94 -13.94
CA THR A 44 -15.04 22.25 -14.22
C THR A 44 -16.18 23.16 -13.74
N LEU A 45 -17.24 23.26 -14.55
CA LEU A 45 -18.40 24.10 -14.25
C LEU A 45 -19.62 23.22 -14.02
N ALA A 46 -20.46 23.59 -13.05
CA ALA A 46 -21.77 22.99 -12.81
C ALA A 46 -22.82 24.08 -12.63
N VAL A 47 -24.03 23.84 -13.09
CA VAL A 47 -25.15 24.81 -13.02
C VAL A 47 -26.09 24.53 -11.87
N SER A 48 -25.93 23.39 -11.18
CA SER A 48 -26.82 22.94 -10.12
C SER A 48 -26.08 22.08 -9.09
N GLY A 49 -26.69 21.92 -7.91
CA GLY A 49 -26.15 21.05 -6.86
C GLY A 49 -26.10 19.58 -7.25
N SER A 50 -27.11 19.11 -7.99
CA SER A 50 -27.16 17.71 -8.48
C SER A 50 -26.06 17.42 -9.48
N GLU A 51 -25.78 18.34 -10.42
CA GLU A 51 -24.67 18.20 -11.36
C GLU A 51 -23.32 18.22 -10.62
N ALA A 52 -23.15 19.13 -9.68
CA ALA A 52 -21.95 19.20 -8.84
C ALA A 52 -21.72 17.88 -8.09
N TRP A 53 -22.78 17.30 -7.52
CA TRP A 53 -22.68 16.03 -6.81
C TRP A 53 -22.22 14.89 -7.71
N GLN A 54 -22.78 14.77 -8.93
CA GLN A 54 -22.36 13.76 -9.91
C GLN A 54 -20.87 13.90 -10.33
N ILE A 55 -20.35 15.14 -10.33
CA ILE A 55 -18.93 15.40 -10.60
C ILE A 55 -18.07 14.97 -9.39
N LEU A 56 -18.54 15.28 -8.17
CA LEU A 56 -17.80 14.99 -6.93
C LEU A 56 -17.75 13.49 -6.57
N GLU A 57 -18.66 12.67 -7.07
CA GLU A 57 -18.64 11.22 -6.90
C GLU A 57 -17.56 10.51 -7.74
N LYS A 58 -16.94 11.19 -8.70
CA LYS A 58 -15.91 10.59 -9.55
C LYS A 58 -14.57 10.45 -8.81
N PRO A 59 -13.78 9.41 -9.11
CA PRO A 59 -12.47 9.20 -8.46
C PRO A 59 -11.47 10.34 -8.67
N ASP A 60 -11.59 11.08 -9.79
CA ASP A 60 -10.72 12.20 -10.17
C ASP A 60 -11.38 13.57 -9.95
N ALA A 61 -12.39 13.64 -9.06
CA ALA A 61 -13.13 14.85 -8.76
C ALA A 61 -12.22 16.01 -8.32
N PRO A 62 -12.58 17.27 -8.69
CA PRO A 62 -11.91 18.46 -8.18
C PRO A 62 -11.97 18.53 -6.65
N LYS A 63 -10.82 18.84 -6.01
CA LYS A 63 -10.72 18.98 -4.56
C LYS A 63 -10.94 20.42 -4.07
N LEU A 64 -11.00 21.40 -4.97
CA LEU A 64 -11.30 22.81 -4.68
C LEU A 64 -12.66 23.14 -5.28
N VAL A 65 -13.61 23.58 -4.45
CA VAL A 65 -14.99 23.83 -4.84
C VAL A 65 -15.38 25.27 -4.48
N LEU A 66 -15.84 26.03 -5.47
CA LEU A 66 -16.55 27.27 -5.28
C LEU A 66 -18.04 26.97 -5.43
N LEU A 67 -18.81 27.19 -4.39
CA LEU A 67 -20.19 26.74 -4.29
C LEU A 67 -21.11 27.92 -4.01
N ASP A 68 -22.04 28.21 -4.91
CA ASP A 68 -23.10 29.18 -4.60
C ASP A 68 -23.99 28.66 -3.47
N GLY A 69 -24.28 29.54 -2.53
CA GLY A 69 -25.19 29.27 -1.41
C GLY A 69 -26.62 29.03 -1.86
N VAL A 70 -27.07 29.65 -2.98
CA VAL A 70 -28.41 29.50 -3.52
C VAL A 70 -28.39 28.86 -4.89
N LEU A 71 -28.85 27.63 -4.99
CA LEU A 71 -28.92 26.85 -6.23
C LEU A 71 -30.40 26.45 -6.50
N PRO A 72 -30.76 26.17 -7.75
CA PRO A 72 -32.17 25.96 -8.12
C PRO A 72 -32.75 24.64 -7.62
N ASP A 73 -31.94 23.65 -7.31
CA ASP A 73 -32.37 22.27 -7.01
C ASP A 73 -31.91 21.77 -5.61
N LEU A 74 -30.79 22.25 -5.12
CA LEU A 74 -30.22 21.87 -3.83
C LEU A 74 -29.49 23.06 -3.24
N ASP A 75 -29.83 23.42 -2.00
CA ASP A 75 -29.16 24.47 -1.25
C ASP A 75 -27.66 24.19 -1.12
N GLY A 76 -26.83 25.21 -1.37
CA GLY A 76 -25.37 25.08 -1.27
C GLY A 76 -24.91 24.66 0.12
N ILE A 77 -25.57 25.09 1.18
CA ILE A 77 -25.31 24.66 2.56
C ILE A 77 -25.57 23.17 2.72
N GLU A 78 -26.64 22.66 2.14
CA GLU A 78 -26.97 21.23 2.20
C GLU A 78 -25.99 20.39 1.38
N LEU A 79 -25.59 20.87 0.20
CA LEU A 79 -24.54 20.23 -0.58
C LEU A 79 -23.20 20.19 0.18
N CYS A 80 -22.86 21.28 0.89
CA CYS A 80 -21.65 21.33 1.73
C CYS A 80 -21.69 20.26 2.82
N LYS A 81 -22.79 20.12 3.56
CA LYS A 81 -22.98 19.06 4.57
C LYS A 81 -22.83 17.67 3.95
N ARG A 82 -23.40 17.45 2.77
CA ARG A 82 -23.31 16.18 2.06
C ARG A 82 -21.87 15.85 1.64
N ILE A 83 -21.11 16.85 1.19
CA ILE A 83 -19.67 16.71 0.90
C ILE A 83 -18.90 16.26 2.16
N ARG A 84 -19.20 16.87 3.33
CA ARG A 84 -18.54 16.52 4.60
C ARG A 84 -18.90 15.12 5.10
N GLN A 85 -20.15 14.71 4.95
CA GLN A 85 -20.59 13.37 5.32
C GLN A 85 -19.94 12.28 4.46
N ALA A 86 -19.82 12.52 3.16
CA ALA A 86 -19.15 11.61 2.23
C ALA A 86 -17.61 11.60 2.44
N GLY A 87 -17.03 12.73 2.84
CA GLY A 87 -15.58 12.93 2.99
C GLY A 87 -14.95 12.24 4.20
N SER A 88 -15.71 11.60 5.08
CA SER A 88 -15.18 10.88 6.25
C SER A 88 -14.28 9.67 5.87
N SER A 89 -14.35 9.20 4.63
CA SER A 89 -13.53 8.08 4.11
C SER A 89 -12.82 8.40 2.78
N GLY A 90 -12.96 9.63 2.25
CA GLY A 90 -12.43 10.07 0.96
C GLY A 90 -11.40 11.20 1.05
N PRO A 91 -10.90 11.68 -0.09
CA PRO A 91 -10.00 12.83 -0.13
C PRO A 91 -10.71 14.09 0.37
N TYR A 92 -9.95 14.94 1.06
CA TYR A 92 -10.46 16.22 1.54
C TYR A 92 -10.83 17.15 0.38
N VAL A 93 -12.01 17.79 0.47
CA VAL A 93 -12.50 18.77 -0.50
C VAL A 93 -12.56 20.13 0.19
N TYR A 94 -11.85 21.12 -0.31
CA TYR A 94 -11.88 22.49 0.17
C TYR A 94 -13.06 23.25 -0.48
N VAL A 95 -13.99 23.74 0.34
CA VAL A 95 -15.23 24.38 -0.12
C VAL A 95 -15.22 25.85 0.25
N ILE A 96 -15.29 26.74 -0.75
CA ILE A 96 -15.56 28.18 -0.58
C ILE A 96 -17.01 28.42 -0.92
N LEU A 97 -17.82 28.82 0.06
CA LEU A 97 -19.23 29.15 -0.17
C LEU A 97 -19.36 30.60 -0.67
N LEU A 98 -20.05 30.79 -1.81
CA LEU A 98 -20.38 32.09 -2.35
C LEU A 98 -21.78 32.49 -1.84
N THR A 99 -21.93 33.65 -1.23
CA THR A 99 -23.21 34.09 -0.65
C THR A 99 -23.53 35.54 -1.07
N SER A 100 -24.81 35.83 -1.30
CA SER A 100 -25.29 37.17 -1.54
C SER A 100 -25.71 37.94 -0.26
N ASN A 101 -25.56 37.33 0.91
CA ASN A 101 -26.08 37.86 2.17
C ASN A 101 -24.95 38.16 3.17
N GLU A 102 -24.81 39.43 3.56
CA GLU A 102 -23.76 39.97 4.46
C GLU A 102 -23.99 39.69 5.96
N GLY A 103 -25.04 38.95 6.35
CA GLY A 103 -25.37 38.72 7.75
C GLY A 103 -24.38 37.81 8.48
N GLN A 104 -23.93 38.19 9.69
CA GLN A 104 -23.05 37.37 10.54
C GLN A 104 -23.60 35.96 10.79
N GLN A 105 -24.94 35.79 10.83
CA GLN A 105 -25.57 34.49 11.03
C GLN A 105 -25.31 33.54 9.83
N ASN A 106 -25.40 34.04 8.60
CA ASN A 106 -25.20 33.25 7.40
C ASN A 106 -23.74 32.74 7.26
N MET A 107 -22.79 33.57 7.72
CA MET A 107 -21.37 33.17 7.83
C MET A 107 -21.19 32.00 8.82
N LEU A 108 -21.80 32.08 9.99
CA LEU A 108 -21.73 31.00 10.97
C LEU A 108 -22.39 29.72 10.45
N ASP A 109 -23.56 29.86 9.80
CA ASP A 109 -24.29 28.73 9.23
C ASP A 109 -23.46 28.03 8.12
N ALA A 110 -22.75 28.77 7.27
CA ALA A 110 -21.87 28.26 6.27
C ALA A 110 -20.67 27.44 6.85
N LEU A 111 -20.00 28.02 7.85
CA LEU A 111 -18.89 27.36 8.53
C LEU A 111 -19.33 26.13 9.35
N GLN A 112 -20.52 26.23 10.03
CA GLN A 112 -21.09 25.08 10.74
C GLN A 112 -21.55 23.96 9.79
N ALA A 113 -21.94 24.29 8.56
CA ALA A 113 -22.22 23.32 7.52
C ALA A 113 -20.94 22.62 7.00
N GLY A 114 -19.76 23.14 7.38
CA GLY A 114 -18.47 22.57 7.04
C GLY A 114 -17.81 23.23 5.82
N ALA A 115 -18.23 24.42 5.38
CA ALA A 115 -17.46 25.22 4.45
C ALA A 115 -16.13 25.63 5.09
N ASP A 116 -15.05 25.63 4.31
CA ASP A 116 -13.71 26.02 4.79
C ASP A 116 -13.53 27.54 4.76
N ASP A 117 -14.23 28.16 3.84
CA ASP A 117 -14.23 29.60 3.68
C ASP A 117 -15.54 30.07 3.04
N TYR A 118 -15.78 31.36 3.06
CA TYR A 118 -16.94 31.98 2.41
C TYR A 118 -16.54 33.28 1.71
N LEU A 119 -17.30 33.71 0.72
CA LEU A 119 -17.09 34.92 -0.04
C LEU A 119 -18.44 35.58 -0.35
N VAL A 120 -18.57 36.89 -0.02
CA VAL A 120 -19.82 37.64 -0.22
C VAL A 120 -19.86 38.26 -1.61
N LYS A 121 -20.95 38.06 -2.34
CA LYS A 121 -21.23 38.72 -3.64
C LYS A 121 -21.82 40.12 -3.45
N PRO A 122 -21.37 41.12 -4.22
CA PRO A 122 -20.30 41.10 -5.20
C PRO A 122 -18.93 41.13 -4.52
N PHE A 123 -17.97 40.31 -5.00
CA PHE A 123 -16.61 40.23 -4.46
C PHE A 123 -15.59 40.84 -5.39
N ASP A 124 -14.45 41.24 -4.82
CA ASP A 124 -13.29 41.70 -5.54
C ASP A 124 -12.48 40.51 -6.08
N GLU A 125 -11.88 40.68 -7.27
CA GLU A 125 -11.03 39.67 -7.92
C GLU A 125 -9.86 39.26 -7.03
N LEU A 126 -9.23 40.21 -6.33
CA LEU A 126 -8.09 39.95 -5.45
C LEU A 126 -8.52 39.17 -4.20
N GLU A 127 -9.72 39.43 -3.67
CA GLU A 127 -10.27 38.67 -2.55
C GLU A 127 -10.52 37.22 -2.94
N LEU A 128 -11.18 36.97 -4.07
CA LEU A 128 -11.39 35.63 -4.60
C LEU A 128 -10.05 34.89 -4.78
N LYS A 129 -9.06 35.57 -5.39
CA LYS A 129 -7.72 35.01 -5.62
C LYS A 129 -7.01 34.65 -4.32
N ALA A 130 -7.08 35.53 -3.32
CA ALA A 130 -6.46 35.29 -2.01
C ALA A 130 -7.04 34.04 -1.33
N ARG A 131 -8.37 33.86 -1.33
CA ARG A 131 -9.03 32.67 -0.75
C ARG A 131 -8.70 31.39 -1.51
N LEU A 132 -8.67 31.45 -2.84
CA LEU A 132 -8.24 30.31 -3.67
C LEU A 132 -6.80 29.89 -3.39
N LEU A 133 -5.90 30.86 -3.20
CA LEU A 133 -4.49 30.55 -2.86
C LEU A 133 -4.37 29.92 -1.46
N VAL A 134 -5.18 30.35 -0.50
CA VAL A 134 -5.27 29.70 0.82
C VAL A 134 -5.80 28.27 0.69
N GLY A 135 -6.91 28.08 -0.04
CA GLY A 135 -7.47 26.75 -0.29
C GLY A 135 -6.48 25.82 -1.01
N LYS A 136 -5.80 26.34 -2.04
CA LYS A 136 -4.74 25.58 -2.73
C LYS A 136 -3.65 25.14 -1.77
N ARG A 137 -3.15 26.06 -0.94
CA ARG A 137 -2.10 25.74 0.05
C ARG A 137 -2.53 24.66 1.04
N ILE A 138 -3.76 24.72 1.51
CA ILE A 138 -4.31 23.72 2.44
C ILE A 138 -4.39 22.34 1.76
N LEU A 139 -4.85 22.29 0.50
CA LEU A 139 -4.91 21.05 -0.26
C LEU A 139 -3.53 20.47 -0.53
N ASP A 140 -2.55 21.30 -0.91
CA ASP A 140 -1.15 20.89 -1.12
C ASP A 140 -0.56 20.29 0.18
N LEU A 141 -0.76 20.94 1.34
CA LEU A 141 -0.31 20.44 2.64
C LEU A 141 -1.00 19.13 3.05
N GLN A 142 -2.29 18.98 2.75
CA GLN A 142 -3.03 17.73 2.99
C GLN A 142 -2.48 16.58 2.14
N GLU A 143 -2.16 16.83 0.89
CA GLU A 143 -1.60 15.83 -0.02
C GLU A 143 -0.18 15.41 0.43
N GLU A 144 0.64 16.38 0.84
CA GLU A 144 1.96 16.10 1.44
C GLU A 144 1.84 15.25 2.72
N LEU A 145 0.90 15.57 3.60
CA LEU A 145 0.68 14.82 4.83
C LEU A 145 0.24 13.39 4.57
N VAL A 146 -0.71 13.18 3.64
CA VAL A 146 -1.17 11.83 3.24
C VAL A 146 -0.01 11.04 2.65
N SER A 147 0.74 11.61 1.71
CA SER A 147 1.91 10.98 1.08
C SER A 147 3.00 10.63 2.10
N ALA A 148 3.32 11.55 3.02
CA ALA A 148 4.29 11.31 4.09
C ALA A 148 3.82 10.17 5.01
N ARG A 149 2.53 10.14 5.38
CA ARG A 149 1.95 9.08 6.21
C ARG A 149 2.02 7.72 5.52
N GLU A 150 1.70 7.66 4.21
CA GLU A 150 1.78 6.42 3.42
C GLU A 150 3.24 5.95 3.29
N SER A 151 4.17 6.86 3.05
CA SER A 151 5.61 6.57 2.99
C SER A 151 6.13 6.05 4.33
N MET A 152 5.74 6.67 5.45
CA MET A 152 6.10 6.21 6.79
C MET A 152 5.51 4.82 7.09
N ARG A 153 4.25 4.58 6.71
CA ARG A 153 3.60 3.28 6.86
C ARG A 153 4.33 2.22 6.04
N HIS A 154 4.66 2.54 4.79
CA HIS A 154 5.40 1.62 3.92
C HIS A 154 6.78 1.29 4.52
N ALA A 155 7.53 2.30 4.98
CA ALA A 155 8.82 2.10 5.63
C ALA A 155 8.73 1.29 6.93
N ALA A 156 7.63 1.43 7.68
CA ALA A 156 7.39 0.66 8.91
C ALA A 156 7.02 -0.80 8.65
N THR A 157 6.45 -1.14 7.50
CA THR A 157 5.89 -2.46 7.19
C THR A 157 6.67 -3.24 6.12
N HIS A 158 7.53 -2.57 5.34
CA HIS A 158 8.26 -3.20 4.23
C HIS A 158 9.78 -3.08 4.41
N ASP A 159 10.49 -4.06 3.88
CA ASP A 159 11.96 -4.05 3.77
C ASP A 159 12.38 -3.11 2.65
N SER A 160 13.24 -2.14 2.95
CA SER A 160 13.65 -1.09 2.02
C SER A 160 14.45 -1.59 0.81
N LEU A 161 15.07 -2.77 0.91
CA LEU A 161 15.87 -3.34 -0.17
C LEU A 161 15.02 -4.15 -1.15
N THR A 162 14.14 -5.01 -0.63
CA THR A 162 13.38 -5.98 -1.42
C THR A 162 11.95 -5.53 -1.74
N GLY A 163 11.42 -4.56 -1.00
CA GLY A 163 10.03 -4.12 -1.11
C GLY A 163 9.01 -5.17 -0.63
N LEU A 164 9.44 -6.25 -0.01
CA LEU A 164 8.60 -7.24 0.64
C LEU A 164 8.21 -6.79 2.05
N MET A 165 7.28 -7.49 2.70
CA MET A 165 7.04 -7.26 4.12
C MET A 165 8.35 -7.38 4.91
N ASN A 166 8.56 -6.49 5.87
CA ASN A 166 9.67 -6.65 6.80
C ASN A 166 9.36 -7.75 7.83
N ARG A 167 10.35 -8.09 8.67
CA ARG A 167 10.20 -9.12 9.71
C ARG A 167 9.01 -8.87 10.64
N GLY A 168 8.78 -7.62 11.02
CA GLY A 168 7.68 -7.27 11.92
C GLY A 168 6.32 -7.55 11.28
N GLU A 169 6.10 -7.06 10.09
CA GLU A 169 4.83 -7.17 9.38
C GLU A 169 4.47 -8.60 9.00
N ILE A 170 5.45 -9.40 8.53
CA ILE A 170 5.17 -10.81 8.17
C ILE A 170 4.82 -11.66 9.40
N LEU A 171 5.39 -11.34 10.57
CA LEU A 171 5.01 -12.00 11.82
C LEU A 171 3.60 -11.61 12.29
N VAL A 172 3.25 -10.33 12.20
CA VAL A 172 1.87 -9.85 12.47
C VAL A 172 0.87 -10.53 11.54
N MET A 173 1.20 -10.66 10.26
CA MET A 173 0.37 -11.41 9.31
C MET A 173 0.23 -12.88 9.72
N LEU A 174 1.33 -13.53 10.08
CA LEU A 174 1.31 -14.94 10.52
C LEU A 174 0.40 -15.13 11.75
N GLU A 175 0.49 -14.27 12.76
CA GLU A 175 -0.37 -14.30 13.94
C GLU A 175 -1.87 -14.20 13.56
N ARG A 176 -2.20 -13.22 12.74
CA ARG A 176 -3.56 -12.98 12.25
C ARG A 176 -4.12 -14.17 11.47
N GLU A 177 -3.34 -14.72 10.55
CA GLU A 177 -3.77 -15.85 9.73
C GLU A 177 -3.84 -17.17 10.55
N LEU A 178 -3.02 -17.33 11.59
CA LEU A 178 -3.17 -18.44 12.54
C LEU A 178 -4.47 -18.36 13.34
N GLU A 179 -4.84 -17.19 13.82
CA GLU A 179 -6.13 -17.00 14.48
C GLU A 179 -7.31 -17.28 13.54
N ARG A 180 -7.19 -16.89 12.28
CA ARG A 180 -8.17 -17.18 11.24
C ARG A 180 -8.25 -18.69 10.97
N SER A 181 -7.12 -19.35 10.77
CA SER A 181 -6.97 -20.79 10.56
C SER A 181 -7.66 -21.59 11.67
N ARG A 182 -7.51 -21.17 12.93
CA ARG A 182 -8.18 -21.80 14.09
C ARG A 182 -9.69 -21.66 14.02
N ARG A 183 -10.23 -20.48 13.68
CA ARG A 183 -11.69 -20.27 13.59
C ARG A 183 -12.30 -21.06 12.45
N GLU A 184 -11.62 -21.08 11.29
CA GLU A 184 -12.10 -21.72 10.07
C GLU A 184 -11.77 -23.23 10.03
N ARG A 185 -10.94 -23.72 10.96
CA ARG A 185 -10.39 -25.09 10.98
C ARG A 185 -9.69 -25.45 9.67
N ALA A 186 -9.01 -24.49 9.07
CA ALA A 186 -8.30 -24.63 7.81
C ALA A 186 -6.79 -24.72 8.05
N PRO A 187 -6.03 -25.50 7.29
CA PRO A 187 -4.58 -25.61 7.44
C PRO A 187 -3.89 -24.29 7.06
N LEU A 188 -2.79 -23.98 7.74
CA LEU A 188 -1.89 -22.88 7.37
C LEU A 188 -0.48 -23.42 7.29
N ALA A 189 0.22 -23.16 6.19
CA ALA A 189 1.61 -23.50 6.03
C ALA A 189 2.50 -22.27 6.12
N VAL A 190 3.73 -22.46 6.61
CA VAL A 190 4.82 -21.51 6.53
C VAL A 190 6.00 -22.16 5.79
N ILE A 191 6.70 -21.37 4.98
CA ILE A 191 7.93 -21.76 4.31
C ILE A 191 9.00 -20.76 4.73
N LEU A 192 10.07 -21.24 5.35
CA LEU A 192 11.27 -20.44 5.64
C LEU A 192 12.32 -20.78 4.60
N GLY A 193 12.73 -19.80 3.80
CA GLY A 193 13.75 -19.94 2.76
C GLY A 193 15.01 -19.15 3.09
N ASP A 194 16.16 -19.67 2.71
CA ASP A 194 17.47 -19.03 2.89
C ASP A 194 18.30 -19.20 1.62
N ILE A 195 18.96 -18.13 1.17
CA ILE A 195 19.79 -18.12 -0.03
C ILE A 195 21.05 -18.94 0.22
N ASP A 196 21.24 -19.97 -0.59
CA ASP A 196 22.39 -20.85 -0.47
C ASP A 196 23.71 -20.12 -0.76
N HIS A 197 24.66 -20.25 0.17
CA HIS A 197 26.01 -19.68 0.05
C HIS A 197 26.04 -18.15 -0.11
N PHE A 198 25.06 -17.40 0.41
CA PHE A 198 24.95 -15.96 0.22
C PHE A 198 26.20 -15.18 0.67
N LYS A 199 26.80 -15.59 1.78
CA LYS A 199 28.09 -15.01 2.22
C LYS A 199 29.17 -15.15 1.15
N SER A 200 29.30 -16.33 0.52
CA SER A 200 30.26 -16.56 -0.56
C SER A 200 29.96 -15.69 -1.80
N VAL A 201 28.69 -15.45 -2.09
CA VAL A 201 28.27 -14.53 -3.16
C VAL A 201 28.77 -13.12 -2.86
N ASN A 202 28.56 -12.62 -1.63
CA ASN A 202 29.05 -11.30 -1.21
C ASN A 202 30.59 -11.23 -1.23
N ASP A 203 31.25 -12.25 -0.71
CA ASP A 203 32.72 -12.28 -0.64
C ASP A 203 33.37 -12.32 -2.04
N THR A 204 32.68 -12.91 -3.03
CA THR A 204 33.22 -13.08 -4.39
C THR A 204 32.85 -11.91 -5.32
N PHE A 205 31.59 -11.42 -5.28
CA PHE A 205 31.04 -10.46 -6.23
C PHE A 205 30.74 -9.09 -5.58
N GLY A 206 30.99 -8.95 -4.29
CA GLY A 206 30.73 -7.74 -3.52
C GLY A 206 29.27 -7.58 -3.07
N HIS A 207 29.07 -6.70 -2.09
CA HIS A 207 27.75 -6.45 -1.49
C HIS A 207 26.70 -5.90 -2.48
N LEU A 208 27.13 -5.16 -3.51
CA LEU A 208 26.20 -4.66 -4.53
C LEU A 208 25.52 -5.78 -5.30
N PHE A 209 26.28 -6.85 -5.63
CA PHE A 209 25.72 -8.04 -6.26
C PHE A 209 24.78 -8.78 -5.30
N GLY A 210 25.17 -8.90 -4.04
CA GLY A 210 24.32 -9.52 -3.01
C GLY A 210 22.99 -8.76 -2.82
N ASP A 211 23.02 -7.45 -2.79
CA ASP A 211 21.82 -6.62 -2.73
C ASP A 211 20.91 -6.82 -3.95
N GLU A 212 21.49 -6.92 -5.15
CA GLU A 212 20.72 -7.20 -6.37
C GLU A 212 20.12 -8.62 -6.35
N ALA A 213 20.88 -9.59 -5.83
CA ALA A 213 20.37 -10.93 -5.62
C ALA A 213 19.16 -10.96 -4.68
N LEU A 214 19.21 -10.23 -3.58
CA LEU A 214 18.09 -10.09 -2.65
C LEU A 214 16.87 -9.43 -3.30
N ARG A 215 17.05 -8.35 -4.09
CA ARG A 215 15.98 -7.70 -4.83
C ARG A 215 15.32 -8.63 -5.83
N GLU A 216 16.14 -9.31 -6.64
CA GLU A 216 15.63 -10.19 -7.70
C GLU A 216 14.90 -11.40 -7.12
N ILE A 217 15.42 -12.03 -6.06
CA ILE A 217 14.75 -13.13 -5.36
C ILE A 217 13.42 -12.61 -4.75
N GLY A 218 13.43 -11.47 -4.09
CA GLY A 218 12.21 -10.84 -3.56
C GLY A 218 11.16 -10.62 -4.66
N ARG A 219 11.58 -10.12 -5.82
CA ARG A 219 10.71 -9.92 -6.98
C ARG A 219 10.13 -11.24 -7.51
N ARG A 220 10.95 -12.30 -7.63
CA ARG A 220 10.50 -13.63 -8.06
C ARG A 220 9.49 -14.23 -7.09
N LEU A 221 9.78 -14.18 -5.80
CA LEU A 221 8.86 -14.66 -4.77
C LEU A 221 7.53 -13.94 -4.84
N ARG A 222 7.55 -12.59 -4.89
CA ARG A 222 6.33 -11.76 -4.96
C ARG A 222 5.48 -12.06 -6.20
N ALA A 223 6.11 -12.34 -7.33
CA ALA A 223 5.39 -12.63 -8.59
C ALA A 223 4.65 -13.97 -8.55
N GLN A 224 5.02 -14.88 -7.66
CA GLN A 224 4.48 -16.25 -7.60
C GLN A 224 3.50 -16.46 -6.45
N ILE A 225 3.46 -15.59 -5.45
CA ILE A 225 2.51 -15.71 -4.34
C ILE A 225 1.13 -15.19 -4.74
N ARG A 226 0.09 -15.76 -4.15
CA ARG A 226 -1.31 -15.34 -4.36
C ARG A 226 -1.60 -14.06 -3.58
N VAL A 227 -2.70 -13.39 -3.91
CA VAL A 227 -3.12 -12.15 -3.26
C VAL A 227 -3.27 -12.27 -1.74
N TYR A 228 -3.66 -13.44 -1.26
CA TYR A 228 -3.86 -13.72 0.17
C TYR A 228 -2.65 -14.41 0.85
N ASP A 229 -1.62 -14.79 0.10
CA ASP A 229 -0.37 -15.30 0.64
C ASP A 229 0.50 -14.12 1.11
N GLY A 230 1.32 -14.33 2.13
CA GLY A 230 2.31 -13.37 2.58
C GLY A 230 3.72 -13.77 2.19
N VAL A 231 4.56 -12.78 1.87
CA VAL A 231 6.00 -12.96 1.75
C VAL A 231 6.73 -11.79 2.38
N GLY A 232 7.73 -12.08 3.19
CA GLY A 232 8.54 -11.07 3.88
C GLY A 232 10.00 -11.47 3.96
N ARG A 233 10.88 -10.45 4.06
CA ARG A 233 12.27 -10.66 4.40
C ARG A 233 12.38 -10.82 5.91
N TYR A 234 12.72 -12.03 6.35
CA TYR A 234 12.72 -12.41 7.77
C TYR A 234 14.06 -12.13 8.46
N GLY A 235 15.16 -12.27 7.71
CA GLY A 235 16.53 -12.03 8.17
C GLY A 235 17.39 -11.41 7.08
N GLY A 236 18.71 -11.47 7.22
CA GLY A 236 19.65 -10.95 6.22
C GLY A 236 19.43 -11.52 4.82
N GLU A 237 19.42 -12.84 4.73
CA GLU A 237 19.24 -13.62 3.49
C GLU A 237 18.05 -14.59 3.57
N GLU A 238 17.23 -14.43 4.61
CA GLU A 238 16.10 -15.29 4.92
C GLU A 238 14.76 -14.66 4.52
N PHE A 239 13.88 -15.47 3.95
CA PHE A 239 12.54 -15.10 3.52
C PHE A 239 11.51 -16.01 4.17
N LEU A 240 10.44 -15.42 4.70
CA LEU A 240 9.31 -16.15 5.27
C LEU A 240 8.09 -15.99 4.37
N MET A 241 7.47 -17.10 4.01
CA MET A 241 6.20 -17.14 3.28
C MET A 241 5.12 -17.73 4.18
N VAL A 242 3.94 -17.11 4.19
CA VAL A 242 2.75 -17.52 4.94
C VAL A 242 1.67 -17.87 3.95
N LEU A 243 1.19 -19.11 3.97
CA LEU A 243 0.24 -19.67 3.01
C LEU A 243 -1.04 -20.11 3.72
N PRO A 244 -2.07 -19.26 3.78
CA PRO A 244 -3.38 -19.64 4.31
C PRO A 244 -4.06 -20.72 3.47
N ASN A 245 -4.87 -21.56 4.11
CA ASN A 245 -5.60 -22.66 3.47
C ASN A 245 -4.68 -23.61 2.68
N CYS A 246 -3.48 -23.90 3.23
CA CYS A 246 -2.46 -24.70 2.58
C CYS A 246 -2.02 -25.85 3.49
N ASP A 247 -2.28 -27.09 3.06
CA ASP A 247 -1.82 -28.31 3.71
C ASP A 247 -0.39 -28.67 3.28
N LEU A 248 0.19 -29.70 3.89
CA LEU A 248 1.57 -30.09 3.63
C LEU A 248 1.85 -30.48 2.16
N PRO A 249 1.04 -31.31 1.47
CA PRO A 249 1.27 -31.62 0.07
C PRO A 249 1.28 -30.38 -0.84
N ASN A 250 0.32 -29.49 -0.63
CA ASN A 250 0.26 -28.24 -1.40
C ASN A 250 1.41 -27.28 -1.05
N ALA A 251 1.81 -27.19 0.22
CA ALA A 251 2.96 -26.40 0.64
C ALA A 251 4.27 -26.92 0.01
N GLN A 252 4.45 -28.23 -0.06
CA GLN A 252 5.61 -28.85 -0.73
C GLN A 252 5.64 -28.55 -2.23
N LEU A 253 4.50 -28.65 -2.92
CA LEU A 253 4.39 -28.30 -4.33
C LEU A 253 4.78 -26.83 -4.56
N ARG A 254 4.18 -25.92 -3.80
CA ARG A 254 4.44 -24.47 -3.87
C ARG A 254 5.91 -24.14 -3.57
N ALA A 255 6.47 -24.72 -2.52
CA ALA A 255 7.88 -24.50 -2.17
C ALA A 255 8.81 -24.98 -3.28
N ASN A 256 8.51 -26.12 -3.93
CA ASN A 256 9.33 -26.61 -5.04
C ASN A 256 9.22 -25.72 -6.28
N GLU A 257 8.02 -25.24 -6.62
CA GLU A 257 7.83 -24.26 -7.71
C GLU A 257 8.66 -23.00 -7.47
N LEU A 258 8.61 -22.43 -6.25
CA LEU A 258 9.38 -21.25 -5.88
C LEU A 258 10.90 -21.51 -6.00
N ARG A 259 11.37 -22.64 -5.48
CA ARG A 259 12.78 -23.07 -5.57
C ARG A 259 13.25 -23.16 -7.02
N GLU A 260 12.47 -23.78 -7.89
CA GLU A 260 12.80 -23.93 -9.30
C GLU A 260 12.86 -22.60 -10.03
N ILE A 261 11.90 -21.71 -9.79
CA ILE A 261 11.89 -20.35 -10.37
C ILE A 261 13.10 -19.54 -9.91
N ILE A 262 13.51 -19.66 -8.65
CA ILE A 262 14.72 -18.99 -8.15
C ILE A 262 15.96 -19.52 -8.86
N ALA A 263 16.07 -20.84 -9.00
CA ALA A 263 17.23 -21.50 -9.58
C ALA A 263 17.29 -21.46 -11.12
N SER A 264 16.18 -21.13 -11.81
CA SER A 264 16.08 -21.26 -13.28
C SER A 264 16.76 -20.13 -14.08
N THR A 265 16.85 -18.95 -13.49
CA THR A 265 17.35 -17.75 -14.19
C THR A 265 18.47 -17.11 -13.40
N PRO A 266 19.60 -16.74 -14.02
CA PRO A 266 20.67 -16.05 -13.31
C PRO A 266 20.23 -14.67 -12.81
N VAL A 267 20.87 -14.22 -11.74
CA VAL A 267 20.86 -12.82 -11.31
C VAL A 267 21.94 -12.09 -12.09
N VAL A 268 21.61 -10.94 -12.65
CA VAL A 268 22.52 -10.13 -13.48
C VAL A 268 22.80 -8.81 -12.77
N CYS A 269 24.06 -8.51 -12.52
CA CYS A 269 24.48 -7.23 -11.95
C CYS A 269 25.84 -6.82 -12.51
N SER A 270 25.94 -5.59 -13.02
CA SER A 270 27.21 -5.01 -13.55
C SER A 270 27.94 -5.88 -14.57
N GLY A 271 27.22 -6.66 -15.37
CA GLY A 271 27.78 -7.56 -16.37
C GLY A 271 28.16 -8.95 -15.87
N GLU A 272 28.03 -9.22 -14.58
CA GLU A 272 28.17 -10.55 -13.98
C GLU A 272 26.82 -11.26 -13.92
N GLU A 273 26.81 -12.56 -14.22
CA GLU A 273 25.62 -13.42 -14.16
C GLU A 273 25.88 -14.64 -13.28
N ARG A 274 25.00 -14.90 -12.31
CA ARG A 274 25.11 -16.05 -11.40
C ARG A 274 23.77 -16.70 -11.13
N LEU A 275 23.75 -18.01 -11.22
CA LEU A 275 22.63 -18.80 -10.69
C LEU A 275 22.72 -18.82 -9.17
N ILE A 276 21.61 -18.49 -8.55
CA ILE A 276 21.44 -18.51 -7.10
C ILE A 276 20.40 -19.55 -6.76
N THR A 277 20.64 -20.31 -5.71
CA THR A 277 19.70 -21.31 -5.22
C THR A 277 19.22 -20.96 -3.82
N MET A 278 18.14 -21.57 -3.39
CA MET A 278 17.55 -21.39 -2.08
C MET A 278 17.18 -22.74 -1.49
N SER A 279 17.54 -22.93 -0.22
CA SER A 279 17.04 -24.03 0.59
C SER A 279 15.80 -23.57 1.34
N MET A 280 14.81 -24.46 1.51
CA MET A 280 13.54 -24.12 2.16
C MET A 280 13.10 -25.18 3.17
N GLY A 281 12.62 -24.71 4.31
CA GLY A 281 11.98 -25.52 5.34
C GLY A 281 10.50 -25.23 5.44
N ILE A 282 9.67 -26.28 5.60
CA ILE A 282 8.22 -26.19 5.60
C ILE A 282 7.68 -26.66 6.94
N ALA A 283 6.72 -25.90 7.48
CA ALA A 283 5.89 -26.34 8.62
C ALA A 283 4.42 -26.04 8.36
N VAL A 284 3.53 -26.86 8.94
CA VAL A 284 2.09 -26.70 8.82
C VAL A 284 1.45 -26.65 10.20
N SER A 285 0.50 -25.73 10.37
CA SER A 285 -0.27 -25.58 11.58
C SER A 285 -1.16 -26.82 11.81
N VAL A 286 -1.16 -27.30 13.05
CA VAL A 286 -2.08 -28.34 13.50
C VAL A 286 -3.27 -27.78 14.28
N CYS A 287 -3.41 -26.46 14.31
CA CYS A 287 -4.49 -25.71 14.99
C CYS A 287 -4.62 -26.00 16.51
N GLU A 288 -3.58 -26.52 17.17
CA GLU A 288 -3.61 -26.90 18.60
C GLU A 288 -2.48 -26.21 19.37
N GLY A 289 -2.86 -25.52 20.43
CA GLY A 289 -1.92 -25.07 21.49
C GLY A 289 -1.64 -23.57 21.57
N LYS A 290 -0.94 -23.19 22.68
CA LYS A 290 -0.38 -21.87 22.90
C LYS A 290 0.99 -21.78 22.20
N ASN A 291 1.43 -20.58 21.82
CA ASN A 291 2.73 -20.29 21.15
C ASN A 291 2.90 -21.00 19.79
N GLU A 292 1.83 -21.05 18.97
CA GLU A 292 1.88 -21.74 17.70
C GLU A 292 2.78 -21.06 16.66
N VAL A 293 2.92 -19.73 16.70
CA VAL A 293 3.87 -18.97 15.86
C VAL A 293 5.29 -19.46 16.05
N GLU A 294 5.76 -19.46 17.31
CA GLU A 294 7.13 -19.90 17.66
C GLU A 294 7.35 -21.37 17.28
N ARG A 295 6.35 -22.21 17.53
CA ARG A 295 6.41 -23.62 17.15
C ARG A 295 6.55 -23.83 15.65
N LEU A 296 5.76 -23.11 14.84
CA LEU A 296 5.81 -23.21 13.36
C LEU A 296 7.15 -22.70 12.82
N LEU A 297 7.64 -21.59 13.34
CA LEU A 297 8.93 -21.05 12.93
C LEU A 297 10.08 -22.01 13.29
N ASN A 298 10.09 -22.57 14.49
CA ASN A 298 11.10 -23.56 14.91
C ASN A 298 11.04 -24.84 14.05
N GLN A 299 9.85 -25.28 13.65
CA GLN A 299 9.67 -26.43 12.77
C GLN A 299 10.14 -26.14 11.34
N ALA A 300 9.83 -24.94 10.82
CA ALA A 300 10.31 -24.52 9.50
C ALA A 300 11.85 -24.38 9.49
N ASP A 301 12.43 -23.82 10.55
CA ASP A 301 13.89 -23.71 10.72
C ASP A 301 14.55 -25.07 10.75
N ALA A 302 14.01 -26.04 11.49
CA ALA A 302 14.51 -27.41 11.50
C ALA A 302 14.45 -28.06 10.13
N GLY A 303 13.39 -27.81 9.34
CA GLY A 303 13.29 -28.22 7.95
C GLY A 303 14.35 -27.57 7.08
N LEU A 304 14.55 -26.27 7.20
CA LEU A 304 15.57 -25.50 6.48
C LEU A 304 16.99 -26.01 6.80
N TYR A 305 17.28 -26.24 8.06
CA TYR A 305 18.55 -26.85 8.47
C TYR A 305 18.77 -28.21 7.80
N ALA A 306 17.76 -29.08 7.80
CA ALA A 306 17.83 -30.37 7.12
C ALA A 306 18.04 -30.23 5.61
N ALA A 307 17.43 -29.25 4.96
CA ALA A 307 17.63 -28.95 3.54
C ALA A 307 19.09 -28.56 3.25
N LYS A 308 19.68 -27.70 4.09
CA LYS A 308 21.09 -27.29 3.98
C LYS A 308 22.07 -28.48 4.18
N GLU A 309 21.83 -29.33 5.19
CA GLU A 309 22.65 -30.52 5.47
C GLU A 309 22.61 -31.58 4.34
N LYS A 310 21.46 -31.77 3.73
CA LYS A 310 21.26 -32.73 2.65
C LYS A 310 21.78 -32.28 1.29
N GLY A 311 22.46 -31.13 1.19
CA GLY A 311 23.16 -30.68 -0.04
C GLY A 311 22.48 -29.46 -0.69
N ARG A 312 21.65 -28.71 0.03
CA ARG A 312 21.07 -27.43 -0.40
C ARG A 312 20.15 -27.52 -1.64
N ASN A 313 19.68 -26.38 -2.15
CA ASN A 313 18.78 -26.27 -3.30
C ASN A 313 17.62 -27.29 -3.24
N ARG A 314 16.96 -27.39 -2.10
CA ARG A 314 15.86 -28.33 -1.86
C ARG A 314 14.89 -27.84 -0.80
N ILE A 315 13.78 -28.55 -0.73
CA ILE A 315 12.78 -28.37 0.30
C ILE A 315 12.83 -29.55 1.28
N GLU A 316 12.67 -29.26 2.56
CA GLU A 316 12.46 -30.28 3.59
C GLU A 316 11.34 -29.81 4.53
N HIS A 317 10.61 -30.75 5.08
CA HIS A 317 9.59 -30.47 6.07
C HIS A 317 9.92 -31.07 7.42
N PHE A 318 9.49 -30.43 8.48
CA PHE A 318 9.66 -30.96 9.81
C PHE A 318 8.80 -32.22 9.97
N THR A 319 9.45 -33.33 10.26
CA THR A 319 8.78 -34.59 10.64
C THR A 319 9.07 -34.81 12.13
N ALA A 320 8.03 -34.71 12.97
CA ALA A 320 8.19 -35.06 14.37
C ALA A 320 8.70 -36.53 14.47
N ALA A 321 9.82 -36.72 15.15
CA ALA A 321 10.28 -38.09 15.41
C ALA A 321 9.16 -38.88 16.09
N PRO A 322 8.86 -40.12 15.65
CA PRO A 322 7.83 -40.92 16.28
C PRO A 322 8.11 -41.07 17.77
N LYS A 323 7.19 -40.64 18.60
CA LYS A 323 7.27 -40.88 20.06
C LYS A 323 7.51 -42.36 20.26
N LYS A 324 8.73 -42.73 20.72
CA LYS A 324 9.00 -44.10 21.13
C LYS A 324 7.90 -44.52 22.13
N LYS A 325 7.04 -45.47 21.74
CA LYS A 325 6.08 -46.08 22.66
C LYS A 325 6.86 -46.58 23.87
N ALA A 326 6.63 -45.98 25.02
CA ALA A 326 7.14 -46.50 26.26
C ALA A 326 6.65 -47.94 26.38
N THR A 327 7.52 -48.88 26.18
CA THR A 327 7.27 -50.31 26.45
C THR A 327 6.96 -50.42 27.93
N ALA A 328 5.69 -50.70 28.22
CA ALA A 328 5.24 -51.06 29.57
C ALA A 328 6.01 -52.33 29.96
N ARG A 329 7.05 -52.16 30.78
CA ARG A 329 7.69 -53.27 31.50
C ARG A 329 6.63 -53.84 32.44
N GLY A 330 6.18 -55.05 32.10
CA GLY A 330 5.30 -55.84 32.92
C GLY A 330 5.89 -56.05 34.32
N ARG A 331 5.12 -55.70 35.32
CA ARG A 331 5.33 -56.20 36.66
C ARG A 331 4.92 -57.67 36.60
N LYS A 332 5.89 -58.56 36.76
CA LYS A 332 5.64 -59.92 37.25
C LYS A 332 5.83 -59.92 38.73
N SER A 333 4.79 -60.38 39.40
CA SER A 333 4.69 -61.05 40.73
C SER A 333 5.40 -60.41 41.87
#